data_d74b519e3213e54b281ba53dfd87523d
#
_entry.id   d74b519e3213e54b281ba53dfd87523d
#
_cell.length_a   1.000
_cell.length_b   1.000
_cell.length_c   1.000
_cell.angle_alpha   90.00
_cell.angle_beta   90.00
_cell.angle_gamma   90.00
#
_symmetry.space_group_name_H-M   'P 1'
#
loop_
_entity.id
_entity.type
_entity.pdbx_description
1 polymer ?
#
loop_
_entity_poly.entity_id
_entity_poly.type
_entity_poly.pdbx_seq_one_letter_code
_entity_poly.pdbx_strand_id
1 'polypeptide(L)'
;TIGILKNVFKFISFGSLSAQMEVIIDDISEVLQAADVNKILNEFYKNGKGEDPIVHFYETFLNEYDPETKEKRGVYYTPEPVVKYIIRAVHYLLKTKFKIADGIASNEVTLLDPAAGTLTFPAEAIKIAVEEFENKFGNAGKELFIRNHILKNFYAFELMMAPYAIGHIKMSFLLEELGYIMKDDERFKLYLTNTLDMEDLQQTEIPGLESLSTESHYAANIKKNEPILVIVGNPPYSGHSANRNEWTNTLLKEEIDGAQGYYTIDGESLNEKNSKWLQDDYVKFLRFAQWKIHKAGLGIVGMITNHSYLDNPTFRGMRQSLMNTFNEIYLMDLHGNSLKKEMSPDGSKDENVFDIRQGVAIAVMIKKKNARGCKVYHKDLFGLRKDKYDFLEKENFIKKDYELLDTKSPTYFFIKRNTSDIEYYNNWHKINEIFPVNSVGIVTARDEFAIAFEKNKLKERISQFRNLNFSSDFFNSFYNLKSTGAWDIEKARSELFKDNNYDNYYYKLLYRPFDERTIYYSPKIVERMRYDVMRHMLRDNLG
;
A
#
# COMPACT_ATOMS: atom_id res chain seq x y z
N THR A 1 -23.86 -19.57 9.72
CA THR A 1 -22.92 -19.39 10.85
C THR A 1 -21.50 -19.47 10.33
N ILE A 2 -20.66 -18.48 10.63
CA ILE A 2 -19.29 -18.37 10.11
C ILE A 2 -18.43 -19.36 10.90
N GLY A 3 -17.91 -20.40 10.25
CA GLY A 3 -17.22 -21.53 10.89
C GLY A 3 -16.05 -21.10 11.80
N ILE A 4 -15.19 -20.16 11.34
CA ILE A 4 -14.06 -19.65 12.13
C ILE A 4 -14.55 -18.92 13.38
N LEU A 5 -15.50 -18.00 13.25
CA LEU A 5 -16.03 -17.25 14.40
C LEU A 5 -16.74 -18.18 15.39
N LYS A 6 -17.44 -19.20 14.89
CA LYS A 6 -18.03 -20.24 15.75
C LYS A 6 -16.98 -21.03 16.52
N ASN A 7 -15.85 -21.35 15.88
CA ASN A 7 -14.76 -22.08 16.54
C ASN A 7 -14.06 -21.21 17.60
N VAL A 8 -13.81 -19.92 17.29
CA VAL A 8 -13.26 -18.95 18.26
C VAL A 8 -14.23 -18.78 19.44
N PHE A 9 -15.52 -18.60 19.17
CA PHE A 9 -16.55 -18.48 20.20
C PHE A 9 -16.64 -19.76 21.08
N LYS A 10 -16.59 -20.93 20.46
CA LYS A 10 -16.54 -22.21 21.22
C LYS A 10 -15.28 -22.32 22.07
N PHE A 11 -14.13 -21.92 21.56
CA PHE A 11 -12.88 -21.91 22.30
C PHE A 11 -12.97 -21.00 23.55
N ILE A 12 -13.51 -19.79 23.37
CA ILE A 12 -13.72 -18.82 24.46
C ILE A 12 -14.76 -19.35 25.47
N SER A 13 -15.87 -19.93 24.98
CA SER A 13 -17.00 -20.34 25.83
C SER A 13 -16.81 -21.71 26.55
N PHE A 14 -16.03 -22.61 25.94
CA PHE A 14 -15.91 -24.01 26.43
C PHE A 14 -14.44 -24.47 26.58
N GLY A 15 -13.48 -23.63 26.21
CA GLY A 15 -12.05 -23.90 26.40
C GLY A 15 -11.61 -23.70 27.84
N SER A 16 -10.52 -24.34 28.24
CA SER A 16 -9.86 -24.06 29.52
C SER A 16 -9.09 -22.76 29.41
N LEU A 17 -9.77 -21.62 29.59
CA LEU A 17 -9.15 -20.31 29.65
C LEU A 17 -8.33 -20.17 30.93
N SER A 18 -7.30 -19.33 30.93
CA SER A 18 -6.64 -18.96 32.17
C SER A 18 -7.61 -18.15 33.05
N ALA A 19 -7.50 -18.25 34.37
CA ALA A 19 -8.34 -17.50 35.30
C ALA A 19 -8.32 -15.97 35.03
N GLN A 20 -7.20 -15.45 34.51
CA GLN A 20 -7.08 -14.03 34.11
C GLN A 20 -7.91 -13.72 32.86
N MET A 21 -7.97 -14.61 31.89
CA MET A 21 -8.81 -14.42 30.69
C MET A 21 -10.30 -14.54 31.00
N GLU A 22 -10.68 -15.45 31.90
CA GLU A 22 -12.07 -15.58 32.36
C GLU A 22 -12.57 -14.29 33.00
N VAL A 23 -11.81 -13.69 33.89
CA VAL A 23 -12.17 -12.40 34.54
C VAL A 23 -12.34 -11.29 33.50
N ILE A 24 -11.43 -11.18 32.53
CA ILE A 24 -11.53 -10.15 31.49
C ILE A 24 -12.78 -10.36 30.62
N ILE A 25 -13.10 -11.59 30.27
CA ILE A 25 -14.29 -11.90 29.45
C ILE A 25 -15.57 -11.62 30.24
N ASP A 26 -15.60 -11.96 31.52
CA ASP A 26 -16.74 -11.68 32.38
C ASP A 26 -16.94 -10.18 32.56
N ASP A 27 -15.89 -9.41 32.84
CA ASP A 27 -15.94 -7.94 32.90
C ASP A 27 -16.47 -7.30 31.62
N ILE A 28 -15.98 -7.75 30.45
CA ILE A 28 -16.47 -7.29 29.14
C ILE A 28 -17.95 -7.65 28.96
N SER A 29 -18.34 -8.86 29.34
CA SER A 29 -19.71 -9.34 29.23
C SER A 29 -20.67 -8.53 30.10
N GLU A 30 -20.29 -8.22 31.34
CA GLU A 30 -21.07 -7.38 32.26
C GLU A 30 -21.26 -5.95 31.69
N VAL A 31 -20.18 -5.34 31.16
CA VAL A 31 -20.24 -4.01 30.54
C VAL A 31 -21.17 -4.01 29.32
N LEU A 32 -21.07 -5.03 28.45
CA LEU A 32 -21.91 -5.14 27.27
C LEU A 32 -23.40 -5.41 27.62
N GLN A 33 -23.68 -6.20 28.67
CA GLN A 33 -25.05 -6.43 29.16
C GLN A 33 -25.65 -5.18 29.80
N ALA A 34 -24.85 -4.36 30.46
CA ALA A 34 -25.28 -3.10 31.07
C ALA A 34 -25.45 -1.96 30.05
N ALA A 35 -24.80 -2.07 28.89
CA ALA A 35 -24.85 -1.06 27.84
C ALA A 35 -26.17 -1.11 27.04
N ASP A 36 -26.87 0.02 26.96
CA ASP A 36 -27.98 0.18 26.03
C ASP A 36 -27.43 0.49 24.62
N VAL A 37 -27.10 -0.60 23.90
CA VAL A 37 -26.53 -0.54 22.56
C VAL A 37 -27.39 0.28 21.60
N ASN A 38 -28.73 0.15 21.69
CA ASN A 38 -29.65 0.89 20.83
C ASN A 38 -29.60 2.40 21.12
N LYS A 39 -29.45 2.77 22.39
CA LYS A 39 -29.31 4.17 22.77
C LYS A 39 -27.99 4.75 22.30
N ILE A 40 -26.90 4.02 22.46
CA ILE A 40 -25.56 4.40 21.98
C ILE A 40 -25.58 4.59 20.45
N LEU A 41 -26.10 3.65 19.70
CA LEU A 41 -26.22 3.75 18.25
C LEU A 41 -27.10 4.93 17.83
N ASN A 42 -28.26 5.13 18.46
CA ASN A 42 -29.14 6.24 18.17
C ASN A 42 -28.52 7.60 18.47
N GLU A 43 -27.77 7.75 19.57
CA GLU A 43 -27.03 8.96 19.88
C GLU A 43 -25.88 9.21 18.90
N PHE A 44 -25.21 8.16 18.46
CA PHE A 44 -24.17 8.25 17.45
C PHE A 44 -24.74 8.71 16.10
N TYR A 45 -25.84 8.12 15.64
CA TYR A 45 -26.52 8.54 14.40
C TYR A 45 -27.08 9.96 14.47
N LYS A 46 -27.51 10.43 15.64
CA LYS A 46 -28.01 11.82 15.83
C LYS A 46 -26.89 12.85 15.87
N ASN A 47 -25.75 12.51 16.43
CA ASN A 47 -24.64 13.42 16.69
C ASN A 47 -23.45 13.18 15.72
N GLY A 48 -23.39 12.02 15.08
CA GLY A 48 -22.37 11.63 14.13
C GLY A 48 -22.55 12.29 12.76
N LYS A 49 -21.44 12.54 12.09
CA LYS A 49 -21.40 13.17 10.76
C LYS A 49 -21.74 12.19 9.61
N GLY A 50 -22.57 11.18 9.85
CA GLY A 50 -22.92 10.16 8.85
C GLY A 50 -21.91 9.02 8.74
N GLU A 51 -20.98 8.90 9.69
CA GLU A 51 -20.01 7.80 9.75
C GLU A 51 -20.66 6.52 10.29
N ASP A 52 -20.21 5.35 9.81
CA ASP A 52 -20.64 4.04 10.30
C ASP A 52 -20.14 3.83 11.76
N PRO A 53 -21.04 3.68 12.74
CA PRO A 53 -20.66 3.60 14.16
C PRO A 53 -19.76 2.40 14.47
N ILE A 54 -19.96 1.27 13.79
CA ILE A 54 -19.19 0.04 14.00
C ILE A 54 -17.76 0.22 13.50
N VAL A 55 -17.61 0.88 12.38
CA VAL A 55 -16.31 1.20 11.79
C VAL A 55 -15.56 2.21 12.65
N HIS A 56 -16.23 3.29 13.07
CA HIS A 56 -15.63 4.31 13.93
C HIS A 56 -15.16 3.73 15.28
N PHE A 57 -15.97 2.88 15.90
CA PHE A 57 -15.60 2.16 17.12
C PHE A 57 -14.34 1.31 16.91
N TYR A 58 -14.31 0.54 15.82
CA TYR A 58 -13.16 -0.32 15.51
C TYR A 58 -11.89 0.47 15.27
N GLU A 59 -11.97 1.59 14.56
CA GLU A 59 -10.81 2.43 14.31
C GLU A 59 -10.26 3.08 15.57
N THR A 60 -11.14 3.59 16.40
CA THR A 60 -10.76 4.15 17.70
C THR A 60 -10.12 3.11 18.58
N PHE A 61 -10.72 1.91 18.64
CA PHE A 61 -10.17 0.77 19.37
C PHE A 61 -8.78 0.37 18.83
N LEU A 62 -8.61 0.25 17.51
CA LEU A 62 -7.33 -0.15 16.91
C LEU A 62 -6.24 0.89 17.13
N ASN A 63 -6.59 2.18 17.12
CA ASN A 63 -5.66 3.27 17.41
C ASN A 63 -5.11 3.21 18.84
N GLU A 64 -5.95 2.83 19.81
CA GLU A 64 -5.57 2.73 21.23
C GLU A 64 -4.89 1.39 21.54
N TYR A 65 -5.35 0.29 20.92
CA TYR A 65 -4.90 -1.06 21.25
C TYR A 65 -3.58 -1.44 20.58
N ASP A 66 -3.41 -1.13 19.27
CA ASP A 66 -2.20 -1.51 18.52
C ASP A 66 -1.87 -0.51 17.39
N PRO A 67 -1.42 0.71 17.76
CA PRO A 67 -1.07 1.74 16.79
C PRO A 67 0.13 1.33 15.90
N GLU A 68 1.06 0.50 16.42
CA GLU A 68 2.23 0.06 15.65
C GLU A 68 1.85 -0.91 14.53
N THR A 69 0.92 -1.83 14.76
CA THR A 69 0.44 -2.75 13.72
C THR A 69 -0.34 -2.00 12.65
N LYS A 70 -1.13 -0.99 13.03
CA LYS A 70 -1.83 -0.12 12.09
C LYS A 70 -0.85 0.59 11.15
N GLU A 71 0.18 1.22 11.69
CA GLU A 71 1.18 1.95 10.89
C GLU A 71 2.04 0.99 10.05
N LYS A 72 2.54 -0.11 10.62
CA LYS A 72 3.37 -1.11 9.93
C LYS A 72 2.65 -1.80 8.78
N ARG A 73 1.35 -2.05 8.91
CA ARG A 73 0.54 -2.71 7.87
C ARG A 73 -0.11 -1.74 6.90
N GLY A 74 -0.03 -0.42 7.15
CA GLY A 74 -0.58 0.61 6.26
C GLY A 74 -2.10 0.51 6.10
N VAL A 75 -2.80 0.05 7.14
CA VAL A 75 -4.25 -0.14 7.13
C VAL A 75 -4.92 1.17 7.54
N TYR A 76 -5.58 1.82 6.59
CA TYR A 76 -6.31 3.06 6.80
C TYR A 76 -7.76 2.90 6.35
N TYR A 77 -8.67 3.40 7.17
CA TYR A 77 -10.07 3.48 6.78
C TYR A 77 -10.25 4.37 5.56
N THR A 78 -11.08 3.91 4.63
CA THR A 78 -11.37 4.66 3.42
C THR A 78 -12.57 5.58 3.68
N PRO A 79 -12.40 6.91 3.56
CA PRO A 79 -13.50 7.85 3.72
C PRO A 79 -14.66 7.54 2.79
N GLU A 80 -15.89 7.59 3.31
CA GLU A 80 -17.08 7.27 2.53
C GLU A 80 -17.21 8.05 1.21
N PRO A 81 -16.91 9.37 1.13
CA PRO A 81 -16.99 10.09 -0.14
C PRO A 81 -16.11 9.51 -1.23
N VAL A 82 -14.92 9.00 -0.87
CA VAL A 82 -14.00 8.31 -1.81
C VAL A 82 -14.61 7.02 -2.32
N VAL A 83 -15.16 6.21 -1.42
CA VAL A 83 -15.80 4.93 -1.76
C VAL A 83 -17.00 5.15 -2.67
N LYS A 84 -17.88 6.07 -2.29
CA LYS A 84 -19.07 6.43 -3.06
C LYS A 84 -18.72 6.90 -4.47
N TYR A 85 -17.70 7.75 -4.60
CA TYR A 85 -17.25 8.23 -5.92
C TYR A 85 -16.78 7.07 -6.80
N ILE A 86 -15.92 6.19 -6.27
CA ILE A 86 -15.38 5.04 -7.02
C ILE A 86 -16.50 4.10 -7.46
N ILE A 87 -17.42 3.75 -6.55
CA ILE A 87 -18.51 2.81 -6.85
C ILE A 87 -19.49 3.42 -7.85
N ARG A 88 -19.85 4.71 -7.72
CA ARG A 88 -20.67 5.41 -8.73
C ARG A 88 -19.99 5.45 -10.09
N ALA A 89 -18.67 5.73 -10.13
CA ALA A 89 -17.90 5.72 -11.37
C ALA A 89 -17.91 4.34 -12.05
N VAL A 90 -17.66 3.28 -11.28
CA VAL A 90 -17.72 1.89 -11.77
C VAL A 90 -19.11 1.55 -12.29
N HIS A 91 -20.17 1.84 -11.53
CA HIS A 91 -21.56 1.61 -11.94
C HIS A 91 -21.89 2.32 -13.27
N TYR A 92 -21.54 3.60 -13.39
CA TYR A 92 -21.71 4.38 -14.61
C TYR A 92 -20.95 3.79 -15.80
N LEU A 93 -19.70 3.36 -15.59
CA LEU A 93 -18.84 2.80 -16.64
C LEU A 93 -19.30 1.41 -17.10
N LEU A 94 -19.84 0.59 -16.22
CA LEU A 94 -20.53 -0.67 -16.59
C LEU A 94 -21.69 -0.39 -17.55
N LYS A 95 -22.53 0.59 -17.24
CA LYS A 95 -23.68 0.98 -18.11
C LYS A 95 -23.20 1.56 -19.45
N THR A 96 -22.22 2.44 -19.44
CA THR A 96 -21.84 3.21 -20.64
C THR A 96 -20.79 2.53 -21.51
N LYS A 97 -19.80 1.84 -20.91
CA LYS A 97 -18.66 1.24 -21.64
C LYS A 97 -18.85 -0.24 -21.94
N PHE A 98 -19.51 -0.96 -21.05
CA PHE A 98 -19.78 -2.41 -21.20
C PHE A 98 -21.18 -2.70 -21.70
N LYS A 99 -22.06 -1.69 -21.74
CA LYS A 99 -23.48 -1.84 -22.14
C LYS A 99 -24.28 -2.74 -21.22
N ILE A 100 -23.85 -2.88 -19.97
CA ILE A 100 -24.56 -3.60 -18.92
C ILE A 100 -25.60 -2.65 -18.33
N ALA A 101 -26.86 -2.76 -18.76
CA ALA A 101 -27.90 -1.76 -18.50
C ALA A 101 -28.13 -1.50 -17.00
N ASP A 102 -28.02 -2.52 -16.17
CA ASP A 102 -28.26 -2.46 -14.73
C ASP A 102 -26.98 -2.17 -13.92
N GLY A 103 -25.83 -1.95 -14.61
CA GLY A 103 -24.56 -1.67 -13.95
C GLY A 103 -24.19 -2.77 -12.96
N ILE A 104 -23.87 -2.39 -11.71
CA ILE A 104 -23.50 -3.33 -10.64
C ILE A 104 -24.66 -4.29 -10.27
N ALA A 105 -25.91 -3.92 -10.53
CA ALA A 105 -27.07 -4.76 -10.24
C ALA A 105 -27.24 -5.93 -11.24
N SER A 106 -26.51 -5.97 -12.33
CA SER A 106 -26.60 -7.06 -13.31
C SER A 106 -25.98 -8.35 -12.78
N ASN A 107 -26.67 -9.49 -12.99
CA ASN A 107 -26.16 -10.82 -12.64
C ASN A 107 -24.85 -11.20 -13.38
N GLU A 108 -24.50 -10.47 -14.44
CA GLU A 108 -23.22 -10.67 -15.18
C GLU A 108 -22.02 -10.07 -14.42
N VAL A 109 -22.27 -9.25 -13.40
CA VAL A 109 -21.21 -8.54 -12.66
C VAL A 109 -20.78 -9.36 -11.47
N THR A 110 -19.51 -9.76 -11.51
CA THR A 110 -18.78 -10.30 -10.35
C THR A 110 -17.88 -9.21 -9.78
N LEU A 111 -17.93 -8.99 -8.46
CA LEU A 111 -17.17 -7.97 -7.76
C LEU A 111 -16.22 -8.60 -6.76
N LEU A 112 -15.00 -8.10 -6.70
CA LEU A 112 -13.98 -8.48 -5.71
C LEU A 112 -13.38 -7.24 -5.05
N ASP A 113 -13.38 -7.22 -3.73
CA ASP A 113 -12.52 -6.35 -2.92
C ASP A 113 -11.36 -7.19 -2.35
N PRO A 114 -10.13 -7.02 -2.84
CA PRO A 114 -8.99 -7.84 -2.42
C PRO A 114 -8.35 -7.38 -1.10
N ALA A 115 -8.78 -6.25 -0.52
CA ALA A 115 -8.28 -5.67 0.73
C ALA A 115 -9.44 -5.03 1.51
N ALA A 116 -10.41 -5.85 1.87
CA ALA A 116 -11.76 -5.41 2.17
C ALA A 116 -11.92 -4.66 3.52
N GLY A 117 -10.98 -4.82 4.45
CA GLY A 117 -11.12 -4.25 5.78
C GLY A 117 -12.48 -4.62 6.40
N THR A 118 -13.25 -3.61 6.75
CA THR A 118 -14.62 -3.74 7.28
C THR A 118 -15.70 -3.71 6.19
N LEU A 119 -15.39 -4.06 4.94
CA LEU A 119 -16.31 -4.16 3.80
C LEU A 119 -16.94 -2.83 3.33
N THR A 120 -16.23 -1.72 3.40
CA THR A 120 -16.82 -0.42 3.02
C THR A 120 -17.14 -0.34 1.53
N PHE A 121 -16.27 -0.82 0.64
CA PHE A 121 -16.54 -0.88 -0.81
C PHE A 121 -17.68 -1.85 -1.17
N PRO A 122 -17.67 -3.11 -0.70
CA PRO A 122 -18.77 -4.02 -0.95
C PRO A 122 -20.13 -3.50 -0.43
N ALA A 123 -20.14 -2.89 0.75
CA ALA A 123 -21.36 -2.34 1.34
C ALA A 123 -21.98 -1.24 0.45
N GLU A 124 -21.17 -0.30 -0.04
CA GLU A 124 -21.63 0.76 -0.94
C GLU A 124 -22.08 0.19 -2.30
N ALA A 125 -21.36 -0.80 -2.83
CA ALA A 125 -21.75 -1.48 -4.07
C ALA A 125 -23.11 -2.19 -3.93
N ILE A 126 -23.39 -2.80 -2.78
CA ILE A 126 -24.66 -3.45 -2.48
C ILE A 126 -25.79 -2.42 -2.41
N LYS A 127 -25.58 -1.28 -1.72
CA LYS A 127 -26.57 -0.21 -1.65
C LYS A 127 -26.98 0.27 -3.05
N ILE A 128 -26.00 0.58 -3.91
CA ILE A 128 -26.24 1.00 -5.29
C ILE A 128 -26.93 -0.10 -6.11
N ALA A 129 -26.54 -1.37 -5.94
CA ALA A 129 -27.15 -2.47 -6.67
C ALA A 129 -28.62 -2.70 -6.27
N VAL A 130 -28.92 -2.62 -4.98
CA VAL A 130 -30.29 -2.78 -4.47
C VAL A 130 -31.16 -1.59 -4.89
N GLU A 131 -30.65 -0.37 -4.79
CA GLU A 131 -31.34 0.84 -5.25
C GLU A 131 -31.66 0.77 -6.76
N GLU A 132 -30.71 0.39 -7.61
CA GLU A 132 -30.93 0.21 -9.06
C GLU A 132 -32.02 -0.86 -9.33
N PHE A 133 -31.96 -1.97 -8.58
CA PHE A 133 -32.96 -3.04 -8.69
C PHE A 133 -34.37 -2.53 -8.29
N GLU A 134 -34.47 -1.86 -7.14
CA GLU A 134 -35.75 -1.32 -6.63
C GLU A 134 -36.35 -0.26 -7.56
N ASN A 135 -35.52 0.63 -8.10
CA ASN A 135 -35.96 1.65 -9.05
C ASN A 135 -36.53 1.04 -10.33
N LYS A 136 -36.09 -0.14 -10.73
CA LYS A 136 -36.50 -0.80 -11.98
C LYS A 136 -37.64 -1.80 -11.78
N PHE A 137 -37.63 -2.56 -10.69
CA PHE A 137 -38.51 -3.69 -10.46
C PHE A 137 -39.40 -3.54 -9.19
N GLY A 138 -39.20 -2.48 -8.42
CA GLY A 138 -39.83 -2.33 -7.12
C GLY A 138 -39.28 -3.31 -6.09
N ASN A 139 -39.95 -3.46 -4.96
CA ASN A 139 -39.53 -4.35 -3.88
C ASN A 139 -39.80 -5.84 -4.15
N ALA A 140 -40.58 -6.16 -5.17
CA ALA A 140 -40.94 -7.54 -5.50
C ALA A 140 -39.68 -8.29 -6.02
N GLY A 141 -39.30 -9.38 -5.36
CA GLY A 141 -38.13 -10.17 -5.74
C GLY A 141 -36.77 -9.67 -5.21
N LYS A 142 -36.74 -8.61 -4.40
CA LYS A 142 -35.52 -8.08 -3.81
C LYS A 142 -34.74 -9.14 -3.01
N GLU A 143 -35.38 -9.93 -2.20
CA GLU A 143 -34.76 -11.02 -1.46
C GLU A 143 -34.09 -12.04 -2.39
N LEU A 144 -34.77 -12.39 -3.49
CA LEU A 144 -34.22 -13.31 -4.49
C LEU A 144 -33.02 -12.70 -5.23
N PHE A 145 -33.07 -11.40 -5.51
CA PHE A 145 -31.98 -10.64 -6.08
C PHE A 145 -30.76 -10.64 -5.16
N ILE A 146 -30.92 -10.31 -3.88
CA ILE A 146 -29.84 -10.33 -2.91
C ILE A 146 -29.20 -11.71 -2.82
N ARG A 147 -30.02 -12.77 -2.70
CA ARG A 147 -29.52 -14.14 -2.62
C ARG A 147 -28.78 -14.58 -3.88
N ASN A 148 -29.35 -14.36 -5.06
CA ASN A 148 -28.87 -14.94 -6.32
C ASN A 148 -27.79 -14.08 -6.98
N HIS A 149 -27.69 -12.81 -6.64
CA HIS A 149 -26.68 -11.91 -7.19
C HIS A 149 -25.67 -11.48 -6.13
N ILE A 150 -26.09 -10.79 -5.07
CA ILE A 150 -25.17 -10.21 -4.09
C ILE A 150 -24.39 -11.31 -3.36
N LEU A 151 -25.08 -12.27 -2.71
CA LEU A 151 -24.41 -13.35 -1.98
C LEU A 151 -23.66 -14.34 -2.88
N LYS A 152 -23.97 -14.36 -4.19
CA LYS A 152 -23.34 -15.27 -5.13
C LYS A 152 -22.12 -14.69 -5.85
N ASN A 153 -22.17 -13.41 -6.22
CA ASN A 153 -21.24 -12.80 -7.15
C ASN A 153 -20.30 -11.75 -6.52
N PHE A 154 -20.50 -11.38 -5.24
CA PHE A 154 -19.64 -10.42 -4.56
C PHE A 154 -18.72 -11.14 -3.61
N TYR A 155 -17.42 -10.85 -3.74
CA TYR A 155 -16.32 -11.49 -3.02
C TYR A 155 -15.49 -10.44 -2.31
N ALA A 156 -14.89 -10.83 -1.18
CA ALA A 156 -14.00 -9.98 -0.44
C ALA A 156 -12.91 -10.80 0.25
N PHE A 157 -11.69 -10.26 0.34
CA PHE A 157 -10.56 -10.86 1.05
C PHE A 157 -10.10 -9.94 2.16
N GLU A 158 -9.87 -10.50 3.32
CA GLU A 158 -9.30 -9.81 4.47
C GLU A 158 -8.23 -10.67 5.13
N LEU A 159 -7.11 -10.04 5.51
CA LEU A 159 -5.98 -10.70 6.15
C LEU A 159 -6.15 -10.85 7.66
N MET A 160 -6.76 -9.86 8.29
CA MET A 160 -6.83 -9.75 9.75
C MET A 160 -8.17 -10.24 10.28
N MET A 161 -8.13 -10.99 11.39
CA MET A 161 -9.31 -11.59 12.01
C MET A 161 -10.33 -10.54 12.49
N ALA A 162 -9.88 -9.43 13.09
CA ALA A 162 -10.78 -8.45 13.66
C ALA A 162 -11.64 -7.74 12.59
N PRO A 163 -11.08 -7.12 11.52
CA PRO A 163 -11.91 -6.55 10.46
C PRO A 163 -12.72 -7.62 9.71
N TYR A 164 -12.22 -8.85 9.57
CA TYR A 164 -13.00 -9.97 9.04
C TYR A 164 -14.28 -10.22 9.85
N ALA A 165 -14.16 -10.33 11.19
CA ALA A 165 -15.32 -10.53 12.06
C ALA A 165 -16.31 -9.36 12.01
N ILE A 166 -15.80 -8.13 12.07
CA ILE A 166 -16.59 -6.91 12.00
C ILE A 166 -17.27 -6.78 10.63
N GLY A 167 -16.57 -7.10 9.55
CA GLY A 167 -17.13 -7.09 8.20
C GLY A 167 -18.33 -8.01 8.06
N HIS A 168 -18.30 -9.19 8.65
CA HIS A 168 -19.46 -10.09 8.66
C HIS A 168 -20.63 -9.55 9.45
N ILE A 169 -20.40 -8.97 10.62
CA ILE A 169 -21.45 -8.34 11.44
C ILE A 169 -22.07 -7.17 10.70
N LYS A 170 -21.24 -6.26 10.17
CA LYS A 170 -21.69 -5.11 9.38
C LYS A 170 -22.52 -5.53 8.18
N MET A 171 -22.07 -6.56 7.46
CA MET A 171 -22.80 -7.06 6.30
C MET A 171 -24.16 -7.65 6.69
N SER A 172 -24.23 -8.35 7.81
CA SER A 172 -25.49 -8.88 8.32
C SER A 172 -26.49 -7.76 8.62
N PHE A 173 -26.06 -6.70 9.31
CA PHE A 173 -26.91 -5.56 9.61
C PHE A 173 -27.32 -4.79 8.34
N LEU A 174 -26.39 -4.58 7.41
CA LEU A 174 -26.71 -3.91 6.14
C LEU A 174 -27.79 -4.67 5.36
N LEU A 175 -27.67 -5.99 5.25
CA LEU A 175 -28.66 -6.80 4.54
C LEU A 175 -30.00 -6.81 5.25
N GLU A 176 -30.03 -6.83 6.58
CA GLU A 176 -31.25 -6.71 7.38
C GLU A 176 -31.91 -5.34 7.17
N GLU A 177 -31.15 -4.24 7.17
CA GLU A 177 -31.63 -2.89 6.86
C GLU A 177 -32.24 -2.81 5.45
N LEU A 178 -31.65 -3.51 4.49
CA LEU A 178 -32.18 -3.65 3.13
C LEU A 178 -33.34 -4.64 3.02
N GLY A 179 -33.80 -5.19 4.14
CA GLY A 179 -34.96 -6.10 4.22
C GLY A 179 -34.64 -7.56 3.89
N TYR A 180 -33.37 -7.99 4.03
CA TYR A 180 -32.96 -9.37 3.82
C TYR A 180 -32.29 -9.97 5.07
N ILE A 181 -32.98 -10.92 5.69
CA ILE A 181 -32.41 -11.67 6.82
C ILE A 181 -31.72 -12.93 6.29
N MET A 182 -30.41 -13.00 6.45
CA MET A 182 -29.61 -14.17 6.06
C MET A 182 -30.04 -15.41 6.85
N LYS A 183 -30.15 -16.55 6.17
CA LYS A 183 -30.43 -17.84 6.79
C LYS A 183 -29.16 -18.42 7.45
N ASP A 184 -29.34 -19.42 8.29
CA ASP A 184 -28.24 -20.04 9.04
C ASP A 184 -27.12 -20.62 8.18
N ASP A 185 -27.41 -21.04 6.96
CA ASP A 185 -26.49 -21.59 5.96
C ASP A 185 -25.94 -20.57 4.97
N GLU A 186 -26.44 -19.34 5.01
CA GLU A 186 -26.03 -18.25 4.13
C GLU A 186 -24.95 -17.38 4.78
N ARG A 187 -24.04 -16.88 3.96
CA ARG A 187 -23.04 -15.88 4.36
C ARG A 187 -22.64 -15.00 3.19
N PHE A 188 -22.21 -13.78 3.48
CA PHE A 188 -21.49 -12.99 2.51
C PHE A 188 -20.10 -13.63 2.25
N LYS A 189 -19.63 -13.62 1.01
CA LYS A 189 -18.38 -14.27 0.61
C LYS A 189 -17.14 -13.42 0.95
N LEU A 190 -17.01 -13.08 2.22
CA LEU A 190 -15.79 -12.57 2.82
C LEU A 190 -14.93 -13.73 3.29
N TYR A 191 -13.66 -13.78 2.89
CA TYR A 191 -12.73 -14.85 3.23
C TYR A 191 -11.53 -14.30 3.99
N LEU A 192 -11.13 -15.00 5.05
CA LEU A 192 -9.92 -14.71 5.81
C LEU A 192 -8.73 -15.29 5.05
N THR A 193 -7.99 -14.44 4.34
CA THR A 193 -6.87 -14.86 3.48
C THR A 193 -5.92 -13.73 3.16
N ASN A 194 -4.66 -14.08 2.89
CA ASN A 194 -3.72 -13.16 2.26
C ASN A 194 -3.96 -13.14 0.74
N THR A 195 -4.44 -12.04 0.19
CA THR A 195 -4.67 -11.88 -1.25
C THR A 195 -3.43 -12.17 -2.10
N LEU A 196 -2.25 -11.81 -1.58
CA LEU A 196 -0.96 -11.95 -2.25
C LEU A 196 -0.31 -13.31 -2.02
N ASP A 197 -1.03 -14.27 -1.51
CA ASP A 197 -0.61 -15.66 -1.34
C ASP A 197 -1.53 -16.58 -2.16
N MET A 198 -0.94 -17.40 -3.02
CA MET A 198 -1.65 -18.35 -3.87
C MET A 198 -1.62 -19.77 -3.33
N GLU A 199 -0.97 -20.00 -2.19
CA GLU A 199 -0.96 -21.31 -1.57
C GLU A 199 -2.38 -21.67 -1.11
N ASP A 200 -2.75 -22.90 -1.39
CA ASP A 200 -3.94 -23.54 -0.87
C ASP A 200 -3.49 -24.35 0.35
N LEU A 201 -3.91 -23.95 1.54
CA LEU A 201 -3.64 -24.73 2.73
C LEU A 201 -4.29 -26.11 2.54
N GLN A 202 -3.46 -27.15 2.46
CA GLN A 202 -3.95 -28.52 2.39
C GLN A 202 -4.92 -28.74 3.56
N GLN A 203 -6.00 -29.48 3.31
CA GLN A 203 -6.96 -29.82 4.34
C GLN A 203 -6.22 -30.47 5.51
N THR A 204 -6.08 -29.74 6.59
CA THR A 204 -5.47 -30.23 7.82
C THR A 204 -6.58 -30.81 8.68
N GLU A 205 -6.43 -32.07 9.05
CA GLU A 205 -7.29 -32.77 10.02
C GLU A 205 -7.02 -32.30 11.46
N ILE A 206 -6.36 -31.17 11.65
CA ILE A 206 -6.09 -30.63 12.98
C ILE A 206 -7.41 -30.07 13.54
N PRO A 207 -7.93 -30.62 14.66
CA PRO A 207 -9.16 -30.14 15.27
C PRO A 207 -9.09 -28.63 15.56
N GLY A 208 -10.08 -27.88 15.08
CA GLY A 208 -10.17 -26.42 15.22
C GLY A 208 -9.58 -25.60 14.07
N LEU A 209 -8.81 -26.19 13.16
CA LEU A 209 -8.28 -25.51 11.96
C LEU A 209 -9.02 -25.87 10.65
N GLU A 210 -10.00 -26.75 10.70
CA GLU A 210 -10.80 -27.17 9.53
C GLU A 210 -11.49 -25.99 8.83
N SER A 211 -12.01 -25.04 9.59
CA SER A 211 -12.65 -23.86 9.03
C SER A 211 -11.67 -22.90 8.39
N LEU A 212 -10.43 -22.81 8.87
CA LEU A 212 -9.39 -21.98 8.27
C LEU A 212 -8.91 -22.57 6.94
N SER A 213 -8.73 -23.89 6.85
CA SER A 213 -8.38 -24.57 5.60
C SER A 213 -9.50 -24.45 4.56
N THR A 214 -10.75 -24.55 5.00
CA THR A 214 -11.93 -24.35 4.13
C THR A 214 -11.98 -22.92 3.57
N GLU A 215 -11.76 -21.89 4.38
CA GLU A 215 -11.67 -20.50 3.94
C GLU A 215 -10.55 -20.30 2.93
N SER A 216 -9.36 -20.85 3.20
CA SER A 216 -8.20 -20.79 2.30
C SER A 216 -8.51 -21.45 0.95
N HIS A 217 -9.14 -22.60 0.95
CA HIS A 217 -9.52 -23.31 -0.26
C HIS A 217 -10.50 -22.52 -1.13
N TYR A 218 -11.58 -21.98 -0.53
CA TYR A 218 -12.53 -21.15 -1.27
C TYR A 218 -11.86 -19.87 -1.82
N ALA A 219 -11.03 -19.21 -1.02
CA ALA A 219 -10.31 -18.03 -1.46
C ALA A 219 -9.34 -18.35 -2.61
N ALA A 220 -8.61 -19.47 -2.53
CA ALA A 220 -7.69 -19.92 -3.58
C ALA A 220 -8.43 -20.20 -4.90
N ASN A 221 -9.62 -20.80 -4.85
CA ASN A 221 -10.45 -21.00 -6.04
C ASN A 221 -10.86 -19.67 -6.70
N ILE A 222 -11.28 -18.69 -5.92
CA ILE A 222 -11.65 -17.35 -6.43
C ILE A 222 -10.43 -16.65 -7.02
N LYS A 223 -9.28 -16.69 -6.34
CA LYS A 223 -8.03 -16.11 -6.83
C LYS A 223 -7.59 -16.70 -8.16
N LYS A 224 -7.67 -18.04 -8.31
CA LYS A 224 -7.16 -18.77 -9.47
C LYS A 224 -8.16 -18.85 -10.61
N ASN A 225 -9.41 -19.16 -10.32
CA ASN A 225 -10.36 -19.66 -11.32
C ASN A 225 -11.54 -18.74 -11.61
N GLU A 226 -12.06 -18.03 -10.59
CA GLU A 226 -13.27 -17.23 -10.77
C GLU A 226 -13.01 -16.02 -11.67
N PRO A 227 -13.75 -15.83 -12.79
CA PRO A 227 -13.63 -14.65 -13.60
C PRO A 227 -14.25 -13.44 -12.87
N ILE A 228 -13.44 -12.44 -12.58
CA ILE A 228 -13.89 -11.21 -11.90
C ILE A 228 -13.99 -10.08 -12.92
N LEU A 229 -15.16 -9.43 -12.98
CA LEU A 229 -15.40 -8.29 -13.87
C LEU A 229 -15.05 -6.95 -13.22
N VAL A 230 -15.27 -6.82 -11.92
CA VAL A 230 -15.06 -5.58 -11.17
C VAL A 230 -14.16 -5.86 -9.97
N ILE A 231 -13.05 -5.11 -9.87
CA ILE A 231 -12.19 -5.11 -8.68
C ILE A 231 -12.15 -3.69 -8.11
N VAL A 232 -12.52 -3.56 -6.84
CA VAL A 232 -12.53 -2.28 -6.12
C VAL A 232 -11.83 -2.43 -4.78
N GLY A 233 -11.27 -1.35 -4.24
CA GLY A 233 -10.67 -1.40 -2.91
C GLY A 233 -9.67 -0.29 -2.62
N ASN A 234 -9.18 -0.31 -1.39
CA ASN A 234 -8.08 0.51 -0.89
C ASN A 234 -6.97 -0.41 -0.36
N PRO A 235 -5.99 -0.81 -1.20
CA PRO A 235 -4.91 -1.67 -0.75
C PRO A 235 -4.00 -0.98 0.27
N PRO A 236 -3.31 -1.73 1.14
CA PRO A 236 -2.42 -1.15 2.15
C PRO A 236 -1.20 -0.45 1.53
N TYR A 237 -0.74 0.67 2.15
CA TYR A 237 0.45 1.44 1.75
C TYR A 237 1.57 1.19 2.76
N SER A 238 2.35 0.14 2.59
CA SER A 238 3.29 -0.34 3.62
C SER A 238 4.73 -0.10 3.28
N GLY A 239 5.16 0.64 2.38
CA GLY A 239 6.58 0.95 2.05
C GLY A 239 7.63 -0.16 2.31
N HIS A 240 7.38 -1.00 3.31
CA HIS A 240 8.14 -2.17 3.73
C HIS A 240 7.24 -3.40 3.82
N SER A 241 6.87 -3.93 2.65
CA SER A 241 6.00 -5.10 2.53
C SER A 241 6.56 -6.35 3.24
N ALA A 242 5.71 -7.00 4.02
CA ALA A 242 5.96 -8.35 4.55
C ALA A 242 5.65 -9.45 3.52
N ASN A 243 4.92 -9.15 2.45
CA ASN A 243 4.55 -10.08 1.38
C ASN A 243 5.72 -10.29 0.42
N ARG A 244 6.66 -11.17 0.78
CA ARG A 244 7.87 -11.50 0.01
C ARG A 244 7.93 -12.99 -0.30
N ASN A 245 6.89 -13.52 -0.94
CA ASN A 245 6.84 -14.89 -1.42
C ASN A 245 7.24 -14.99 -2.90
N GLU A 246 7.43 -16.21 -3.39
CA GLU A 246 7.81 -16.49 -4.78
C GLU A 246 6.75 -15.97 -5.76
N TRP A 247 5.47 -16.18 -5.46
CA TRP A 247 4.36 -15.70 -6.28
C TRP A 247 4.41 -14.19 -6.49
N THR A 248 4.55 -13.39 -5.43
CA THR A 248 4.60 -11.93 -5.55
C THR A 248 5.82 -11.45 -6.33
N ASN A 249 6.96 -12.14 -6.20
CA ASN A 249 8.14 -11.81 -6.99
C ASN A 249 7.93 -12.10 -8.48
N THR A 250 7.38 -13.27 -8.80
CA THR A 250 7.03 -13.67 -10.17
C THR A 250 5.99 -12.71 -10.75
N LEU A 251 4.92 -12.42 -9.99
CA LEU A 251 3.86 -11.50 -10.39
C LEU A 251 4.39 -10.11 -10.78
N LEU A 252 5.36 -9.58 -10.04
CA LEU A 252 5.92 -8.24 -10.30
C LEU A 252 6.95 -8.23 -11.42
N LYS A 253 7.80 -9.27 -11.50
CA LYS A 253 8.99 -9.25 -12.36
C LYS A 253 8.76 -9.86 -13.72
N GLU A 254 7.91 -10.87 -13.78
CA GLU A 254 7.75 -11.70 -14.98
C GLU A 254 6.48 -11.33 -15.76
N GLU A 255 6.44 -11.78 -16.99
CA GLU A 255 5.20 -11.82 -17.77
C GLU A 255 4.38 -13.02 -17.34
N ILE A 256 3.13 -12.79 -16.92
CA ILE A 256 2.20 -13.86 -16.54
C ILE A 256 0.94 -13.76 -17.40
N ASP A 257 0.55 -14.86 -18.02
CA ASP A 257 -0.63 -14.94 -18.88
C ASP A 257 -0.66 -13.85 -19.99
N GLY A 258 0.51 -13.37 -20.44
CA GLY A 258 0.66 -12.31 -21.43
C GLY A 258 0.60 -10.88 -20.84
N ALA A 259 0.51 -10.74 -19.52
CA ALA A 259 0.58 -9.43 -18.86
C ALA A 259 2.03 -9.12 -18.45
N GLN A 260 2.64 -8.10 -19.07
CA GLN A 260 4.00 -7.64 -18.80
C GLN A 260 4.26 -7.37 -17.31
N GLY A 261 5.41 -7.79 -16.78
CA GLY A 261 5.88 -7.45 -15.44
C GLY A 261 6.25 -5.96 -15.30
N TYR A 262 6.41 -5.49 -14.07
CA TYR A 262 6.74 -4.09 -13.78
C TYR A 262 8.25 -3.76 -13.84
N TYR A 263 9.09 -4.81 -13.95
CA TYR A 263 10.55 -4.67 -14.04
C TYR A 263 11.07 -4.67 -15.49
N THR A 264 10.17 -4.54 -16.45
CA THR A 264 10.47 -4.45 -17.88
C THR A 264 9.88 -3.16 -18.44
N ILE A 265 10.60 -2.51 -19.37
CA ILE A 265 10.18 -1.32 -20.09
C ILE A 265 10.72 -1.38 -21.52
N ASP A 266 9.88 -1.09 -22.52
CA ASP A 266 10.24 -1.08 -23.94
C ASP A 266 10.95 -2.37 -24.41
N GLY A 267 10.60 -3.52 -23.80
CA GLY A 267 11.20 -4.83 -24.08
C GLY A 267 12.52 -5.11 -23.37
N GLU A 268 13.04 -4.15 -22.61
CA GLU A 268 14.29 -4.28 -21.88
C GLU A 268 14.08 -4.31 -20.36
N SER A 269 15.10 -4.75 -19.61
CA SER A 269 15.08 -4.65 -18.14
C SER A 269 15.02 -3.20 -17.69
N LEU A 270 14.22 -2.94 -16.66
CA LEU A 270 14.04 -1.61 -16.07
C LEU A 270 15.35 -0.95 -15.59
N ASN A 271 16.36 -1.74 -15.25
CA ASN A 271 17.69 -1.31 -14.75
C ASN A 271 17.62 -0.23 -13.65
N GLU A 272 16.62 -0.33 -12.78
CA GLU A 272 16.41 0.64 -11.70
C GLU A 272 17.21 0.24 -10.46
N LYS A 273 18.16 1.09 -10.05
CA LYS A 273 19.01 0.84 -8.87
C LYS A 273 18.24 0.85 -7.55
N ASN A 274 17.14 1.58 -7.47
CA ASN A 274 16.32 1.73 -6.27
C ASN A 274 14.90 1.20 -6.46
N SER A 275 14.79 -0.04 -6.90
CA SER A 275 13.52 -0.70 -7.22
C SER A 275 12.68 -1.11 -5.98
N LYS A 276 13.14 -0.77 -4.76
CA LYS A 276 12.43 -1.16 -3.52
C LYS A 276 10.98 -0.69 -3.46
N TRP A 277 10.67 0.45 -4.07
CA TRP A 277 9.32 1.01 -4.08
C TRP A 277 8.33 0.22 -4.94
N LEU A 278 8.81 -0.56 -5.91
CA LEU A 278 7.97 -1.52 -6.64
C LEU A 278 7.53 -2.71 -5.76
N GLN A 279 8.13 -2.87 -4.58
CA GLN A 279 7.77 -3.91 -3.62
C GLN A 279 6.74 -3.44 -2.58
N ASP A 280 6.24 -2.22 -2.67
CA ASP A 280 5.15 -1.75 -1.81
C ASP A 280 3.88 -2.58 -2.04
N ASP A 281 3.10 -2.81 -0.98
CA ASP A 281 1.93 -3.69 -1.06
C ASP A 281 0.88 -3.16 -2.04
N TYR A 282 0.61 -1.84 -2.09
CA TYR A 282 -0.35 -1.31 -3.06
C TYR A 282 0.03 -1.62 -4.51
N VAL A 283 1.34 -1.67 -4.83
CA VAL A 283 1.83 -2.04 -6.16
C VAL A 283 1.51 -3.50 -6.47
N LYS A 284 1.71 -4.39 -5.49
CA LYS A 284 1.40 -5.82 -5.63
C LYS A 284 -0.10 -6.07 -5.77
N PHE A 285 -0.93 -5.37 -4.98
CA PHE A 285 -2.39 -5.44 -5.09
C PHE A 285 -2.89 -4.93 -6.44
N LEU A 286 -2.33 -3.81 -6.92
CA LEU A 286 -2.68 -3.28 -8.23
C LEU A 286 -2.25 -4.25 -9.34
N ARG A 287 -1.07 -4.89 -9.20
CA ARG A 287 -0.61 -5.92 -10.13
C ARG A 287 -1.49 -7.17 -10.08
N PHE A 288 -1.93 -7.59 -8.90
CA PHE A 288 -2.90 -8.69 -8.75
C PHE A 288 -4.22 -8.36 -9.46
N ALA A 289 -4.76 -7.18 -9.25
CA ALA A 289 -5.98 -6.72 -9.92
C ALA A 289 -5.80 -6.67 -11.45
N GLN A 290 -4.68 -6.12 -11.93
CA GLN A 290 -4.32 -6.10 -13.35
C GLN A 290 -4.28 -7.51 -13.95
N TRP A 291 -3.57 -8.44 -13.31
CA TRP A 291 -3.46 -9.83 -13.76
C TRP A 291 -4.84 -10.51 -13.80
N LYS A 292 -5.65 -10.33 -12.77
CA LYS A 292 -6.98 -10.92 -12.66
C LYS A 292 -7.91 -10.45 -13.78
N ILE A 293 -7.94 -9.14 -14.05
CA ILE A 293 -8.73 -8.55 -15.15
C ILE A 293 -8.13 -8.93 -16.52
N HIS A 294 -6.80 -9.03 -16.62
CA HIS A 294 -6.16 -9.49 -17.87
C HIS A 294 -6.57 -10.91 -18.22
N LYS A 295 -6.54 -11.81 -17.24
CA LYS A 295 -6.95 -13.22 -17.38
C LYS A 295 -8.45 -13.35 -17.73
N ALA A 296 -9.32 -12.53 -17.13
CA ALA A 296 -10.75 -12.48 -17.46
C ALA A 296 -11.02 -11.93 -18.88
N GLY A 297 -10.05 -11.19 -19.45
CA GLY A 297 -10.14 -10.63 -20.81
C GLY A 297 -10.91 -9.31 -20.92
N LEU A 298 -11.71 -8.93 -19.91
CA LEU A 298 -12.42 -7.67 -19.80
C LEU A 298 -12.71 -7.35 -18.33
N GLY A 299 -12.89 -6.07 -18.00
CA GLY A 299 -13.30 -5.67 -16.66
C GLY A 299 -12.87 -4.25 -16.27
N ILE A 300 -13.16 -3.89 -15.02
CA ILE A 300 -12.87 -2.59 -14.42
C ILE A 300 -12.12 -2.80 -13.10
N VAL A 301 -11.07 -2.00 -12.91
CA VAL A 301 -10.41 -1.81 -11.61
C VAL A 301 -10.70 -0.40 -11.13
N GLY A 302 -11.27 -0.25 -9.92
CA GLY A 302 -11.52 1.03 -9.26
C GLY A 302 -10.84 1.06 -7.90
N MET A 303 -9.68 1.70 -7.76
CA MET A 303 -8.91 1.70 -6.52
C MET A 303 -8.46 3.10 -6.13
N ILE A 304 -8.35 3.35 -4.82
CA ILE A 304 -7.55 4.45 -4.30
C ILE A 304 -6.19 3.91 -3.87
N THR A 305 -5.13 4.61 -4.24
CA THR A 305 -3.74 4.16 -4.03
C THR A 305 -2.83 5.33 -3.69
N ASN A 306 -1.64 5.04 -3.17
CA ASN A 306 -0.55 6.01 -3.15
C ASN A 306 -0.28 6.53 -4.58
N HIS A 307 -0.15 7.85 -4.75
CA HIS A 307 0.00 8.48 -6.06
C HIS A 307 1.43 8.43 -6.65
N SER A 308 2.40 7.90 -5.90
CA SER A 308 3.81 7.93 -6.33
C SER A 308 4.09 7.29 -7.69
N TYR A 309 3.27 6.32 -8.11
CA TYR A 309 3.45 5.69 -9.42
C TYR A 309 3.06 6.59 -10.60
N LEU A 310 2.39 7.72 -10.38
CA LEU A 310 1.96 8.61 -11.44
C LEU A 310 3.14 9.30 -12.13
N ASP A 311 4.18 9.69 -11.38
CA ASP A 311 5.29 10.49 -11.91
C ASP A 311 6.70 9.97 -11.58
N ASN A 312 6.86 9.20 -10.52
CA ASN A 312 8.17 8.75 -10.11
C ASN A 312 8.81 7.81 -11.16
N PRO A 313 10.06 8.05 -11.58
CA PRO A 313 10.76 7.27 -12.60
C PRO A 313 10.86 5.76 -12.31
N THR A 314 10.93 5.36 -11.05
CA THR A 314 10.98 3.93 -10.65
C THR A 314 9.79 3.13 -11.20
N PHE A 315 8.62 3.77 -11.36
CA PHE A 315 7.38 3.10 -11.78
C PHE A 315 7.12 3.15 -13.30
N ARG A 316 8.08 3.57 -14.12
CA ARG A 316 7.87 3.68 -15.58
C ARG A 316 7.50 2.35 -16.26
N GLY A 317 8.09 1.23 -15.82
CA GLY A 317 7.71 -0.10 -16.28
C GLY A 317 6.29 -0.50 -15.84
N MET A 318 5.90 -0.16 -14.60
CA MET A 318 4.53 -0.34 -14.11
C MET A 318 3.53 0.45 -14.97
N ARG A 319 3.79 1.72 -15.26
CA ARG A 319 2.91 2.54 -16.10
C ARG A 319 2.74 1.97 -17.49
N GLN A 320 3.83 1.55 -18.13
CA GLN A 320 3.77 0.88 -19.43
C GLN A 320 2.96 -0.43 -19.37
N SER A 321 3.21 -1.26 -18.37
CA SER A 321 2.48 -2.52 -18.18
C SER A 321 0.97 -2.30 -18.00
N LEU A 322 0.58 -1.29 -17.22
CA LEU A 322 -0.84 -0.90 -17.07
C LEU A 322 -1.44 -0.47 -18.42
N MET A 323 -0.72 0.35 -19.20
CA MET A 323 -1.16 0.78 -20.54
C MET A 323 -1.26 -0.38 -21.53
N ASN A 324 -0.40 -1.40 -21.41
CA ASN A 324 -0.46 -2.60 -22.25
C ASN A 324 -1.65 -3.50 -21.90
N THR A 325 -2.17 -3.38 -20.68
CA THR A 325 -3.31 -4.19 -20.22
C THR A 325 -4.65 -3.50 -20.41
N PHE A 326 -4.75 -2.22 -20.02
CA PHE A 326 -6.01 -1.47 -20.02
C PHE A 326 -6.16 -0.59 -21.26
N ASN A 327 -7.38 -0.36 -21.69
CA ASN A 327 -7.69 0.47 -22.86
C ASN A 327 -8.00 1.93 -22.50
N GLU A 328 -8.56 2.14 -21.31
CA GLU A 328 -8.80 3.48 -20.76
C GLU A 328 -8.37 3.47 -19.30
N ILE A 329 -7.57 4.45 -18.89
CA ILE A 329 -7.12 4.66 -17.51
C ILE A 329 -7.51 6.09 -17.13
N TYR A 330 -8.31 6.22 -16.08
CA TYR A 330 -8.73 7.50 -15.51
C TYR A 330 -8.09 7.67 -14.14
N LEU A 331 -7.37 8.75 -13.95
CA LEU A 331 -6.63 9.06 -12.74
C LEU A 331 -7.10 10.39 -12.18
N MET A 332 -7.60 10.39 -10.96
CA MET A 332 -7.86 11.61 -10.21
C MET A 332 -6.81 11.70 -9.10
N ASP A 333 -5.83 12.60 -9.28
CA ASP A 333 -4.83 12.87 -8.24
C ASP A 333 -5.47 13.75 -7.16
N LEU A 334 -5.60 13.18 -5.96
CA LEU A 334 -6.15 13.86 -4.80
C LEU A 334 -5.06 14.58 -4.00
N HIS A 335 -3.80 14.49 -4.41
CA HIS A 335 -2.67 15.18 -3.80
C HIS A 335 -2.53 14.95 -2.29
N GLY A 336 -2.24 16.00 -1.52
CA GLY A 336 -2.11 15.94 -0.07
C GLY A 336 -0.77 15.41 0.42
N ASN A 337 0.29 15.48 -0.40
CA ASN A 337 1.61 14.95 -0.06
C ASN A 337 2.40 15.92 0.82
N SER A 338 2.31 15.75 2.14
CA SER A 338 3.02 16.59 3.11
C SER A 338 4.54 16.37 3.10
N LEU A 339 5.03 15.22 2.62
CA LEU A 339 6.47 14.95 2.47
C LEU A 339 7.09 15.83 1.37
N LYS A 340 6.34 16.11 0.32
CA LYS A 340 6.72 17.03 -0.78
C LYS A 340 6.38 18.49 -0.45
N LYS A 341 5.73 18.77 0.69
CA LYS A 341 5.17 20.10 1.03
C LYS A 341 4.27 20.64 -0.08
N GLU A 342 3.43 19.76 -0.61
CA GLU A 342 2.53 20.06 -1.71
C GLU A 342 1.52 21.15 -1.32
N MET A 343 1.24 22.05 -2.25
CA MET A 343 0.27 23.13 -2.09
C MET A 343 -0.60 23.18 -3.34
N SER A 344 -1.79 23.76 -3.20
CA SER A 344 -2.65 24.05 -4.35
C SER A 344 -1.96 25.02 -5.32
N PRO A 345 -2.34 25.03 -6.60
CA PRO A 345 -1.71 25.92 -7.62
C PRO A 345 -1.77 27.42 -7.30
N ASP A 346 -2.73 27.85 -6.51
CA ASP A 346 -2.88 29.22 -6.02
C ASP A 346 -2.05 29.55 -4.76
N GLY A 347 -1.27 28.57 -4.27
CA GLY A 347 -0.46 28.68 -3.06
C GLY A 347 -1.20 28.41 -1.76
N SER A 348 -2.49 28.07 -1.81
CA SER A 348 -3.27 27.68 -0.62
C SER A 348 -2.88 26.29 -0.13
N LYS A 349 -3.29 25.97 1.10
CA LYS A 349 -3.04 24.66 1.72
C LYS A 349 -3.75 23.56 0.96
N ASP A 350 -3.03 22.48 0.68
CA ASP A 350 -3.58 21.23 0.18
C ASP A 350 -3.56 20.16 1.27
N GLU A 351 -4.66 19.46 1.49
CA GLU A 351 -4.81 18.46 2.54
C GLU A 351 -5.07 17.08 1.97
N ASN A 352 -4.50 16.07 2.63
CA ASN A 352 -4.78 14.68 2.29
C ASN A 352 -6.19 14.28 2.74
N VAL A 353 -6.83 13.42 1.97
CA VAL A 353 -8.13 12.81 2.33
C VAL A 353 -8.01 11.74 3.42
N PHE A 354 -6.79 11.31 3.73
CA PHE A 354 -6.44 10.41 4.84
C PHE A 354 -5.53 11.13 5.84
N ASP A 355 -5.34 10.52 7.01
CA ASP A 355 -4.36 10.96 8.01
C ASP A 355 -2.96 10.35 7.76
N ILE A 356 -2.47 10.51 6.53
CA ILE A 356 -1.16 10.04 6.08
C ILE A 356 -0.36 11.16 5.41
N ARG A 357 0.94 10.91 5.22
CA ARG A 357 1.85 11.91 4.63
C ARG A 357 2.00 11.79 3.12
N GLN A 358 1.76 10.59 2.57
CA GLN A 358 1.84 10.32 1.12
C GLN A 358 0.58 10.79 0.43
N GLY A 359 0.71 11.45 -0.72
CA GLY A 359 -0.42 11.79 -1.55
C GLY A 359 -1.10 10.54 -2.14
N VAL A 360 -2.37 10.67 -2.48
CA VAL A 360 -3.18 9.56 -2.98
C VAL A 360 -3.90 9.93 -4.27
N ALA A 361 -4.22 8.90 -5.06
CA ALA A 361 -4.97 9.04 -6.29
C ALA A 361 -6.03 7.96 -6.43
N ILE A 362 -7.18 8.33 -6.99
CA ILE A 362 -8.19 7.38 -7.47
C ILE A 362 -7.82 6.96 -8.88
N ALA A 363 -7.75 5.65 -9.11
CA ALA A 363 -7.53 5.06 -10.42
C ALA A 363 -8.72 4.22 -10.84
N VAL A 364 -9.31 4.53 -12.01
CA VAL A 364 -10.32 3.69 -12.64
C VAL A 364 -9.80 3.23 -14.00
N MET A 365 -9.58 1.93 -14.14
CA MET A 365 -8.94 1.31 -15.30
C MET A 365 -9.89 0.33 -15.98
N ILE A 366 -10.00 0.41 -17.29
CA ILE A 366 -10.97 -0.34 -18.10
C ILE A 366 -10.25 -1.20 -19.11
N LYS A 367 -10.49 -2.51 -19.07
CA LYS A 367 -10.12 -3.45 -20.12
C LYS A 367 -11.34 -3.88 -20.90
N LYS A 368 -11.32 -3.67 -22.19
CA LYS A 368 -12.38 -4.09 -23.12
C LYS A 368 -11.93 -5.30 -23.92
N LYS A 369 -12.85 -6.18 -24.22
CA LYS A 369 -12.60 -7.34 -25.09
C LYS A 369 -12.19 -6.87 -26.48
N ASN A 370 -11.09 -7.41 -27.01
CA ASN A 370 -10.58 -7.16 -28.37
C ASN A 370 -10.22 -5.69 -28.69
N ALA A 371 -10.14 -4.79 -27.73
CA ALA A 371 -9.71 -3.42 -27.95
C ALA A 371 -8.17 -3.32 -27.94
N ARG A 372 -7.63 -2.42 -28.75
CA ARG A 372 -6.17 -2.16 -28.85
C ARG A 372 -5.87 -0.72 -28.42
N GLY A 373 -4.65 -0.55 -27.89
CA GLY A 373 -4.16 0.76 -27.43
C GLY A 373 -4.80 1.21 -26.12
N CYS A 374 -4.16 2.18 -25.48
CA CYS A 374 -4.57 2.75 -24.20
C CYS A 374 -4.71 4.27 -24.33
N LYS A 375 -5.69 4.83 -23.65
CA LYS A 375 -5.85 6.27 -23.43
C LYS A 375 -5.79 6.53 -21.93
N VAL A 376 -4.87 7.39 -21.51
CA VAL A 376 -4.71 7.79 -20.12
C VAL A 376 -5.27 9.18 -19.92
N TYR A 377 -6.14 9.33 -18.96
CA TYR A 377 -6.83 10.56 -18.62
C TYR A 377 -6.49 10.95 -17.19
N HIS A 378 -6.27 12.23 -16.96
CA HIS A 378 -5.86 12.76 -15.66
C HIS A 378 -6.73 13.94 -15.24
N LYS A 379 -6.96 14.06 -13.94
CA LYS A 379 -7.63 15.18 -13.29
C LYS A 379 -6.96 15.43 -11.95
N ASP A 380 -6.67 16.71 -11.66
CA ASP A 380 -6.21 17.14 -10.34
C ASP A 380 -7.39 17.56 -9.47
N LEU A 381 -7.33 17.23 -8.18
CA LEU A 381 -8.25 17.71 -7.16
C LEU A 381 -7.46 18.22 -5.95
N PHE A 382 -7.20 19.52 -5.93
CA PHE A 382 -6.54 20.23 -4.84
C PHE A 382 -7.55 20.80 -3.84
N GLY A 383 -7.07 21.21 -2.68
CA GLY A 383 -7.79 21.98 -1.68
C GLY A 383 -7.84 21.32 -0.30
N LEU A 384 -8.69 21.83 0.56
CA LEU A 384 -8.89 21.29 1.90
C LEU A 384 -9.61 19.94 1.85
N ARG A 385 -9.35 19.08 2.83
CA ARG A 385 -9.99 17.75 2.94
C ARG A 385 -11.51 17.82 2.81
N LYS A 386 -12.12 18.80 3.48
CA LYS A 386 -13.57 19.00 3.42
C LYS A 386 -14.06 19.27 2.00
N ASP A 387 -13.37 20.14 1.27
CA ASP A 387 -13.77 20.50 -0.10
C ASP A 387 -13.64 19.30 -1.05
N LYS A 388 -12.59 18.49 -0.87
CA LYS A 388 -12.41 17.24 -1.60
C LYS A 388 -13.53 16.24 -1.28
N TYR A 389 -13.92 16.11 -0.01
CA TYR A 389 -15.04 15.24 0.38
C TYR A 389 -16.36 15.74 -0.22
N ASP A 390 -16.64 17.04 -0.14
CA ASP A 390 -17.84 17.63 -0.72
C ASP A 390 -17.90 17.42 -2.25
N PHE A 391 -16.76 17.52 -2.93
CA PHE A 391 -16.67 17.21 -4.35
C PHE A 391 -16.96 15.72 -4.63
N LEU A 392 -16.27 14.81 -3.94
CA LEU A 392 -16.40 13.37 -4.14
C LEU A 392 -17.79 12.84 -3.78
N GLU A 393 -18.50 13.47 -2.84
CA GLU A 393 -19.87 13.11 -2.46
C GLU A 393 -20.88 13.54 -3.52
N LYS A 394 -20.74 14.75 -4.07
CA LYS A 394 -21.76 15.38 -4.92
C LYS A 394 -21.54 15.11 -6.40
N GLU A 395 -20.28 15.08 -6.83
CA GLU A 395 -19.96 15.00 -8.25
C GLU A 395 -19.97 13.57 -8.78
N ASN A 396 -20.50 13.43 -9.99
CA ASN A 396 -20.47 12.16 -10.71
C ASN A 396 -19.23 12.08 -11.59
N PHE A 397 -18.88 10.84 -11.97
CA PHE A 397 -17.83 10.61 -12.95
C PHE A 397 -18.26 11.18 -14.32
N ILE A 398 -17.52 12.19 -14.81
CA ILE A 398 -17.72 12.80 -16.12
C ILE A 398 -16.42 12.76 -16.89
N LYS A 399 -16.35 11.98 -17.97
CA LYS A 399 -15.13 11.79 -18.78
C LYS A 399 -14.53 13.11 -19.27
N LYS A 400 -15.36 14.09 -19.65
CA LYS A 400 -14.89 15.38 -20.20
C LYS A 400 -14.11 16.24 -19.21
N ASP A 401 -14.19 15.92 -17.91
CA ASP A 401 -13.49 16.64 -16.86
C ASP A 401 -12.05 16.15 -16.70
N TYR A 402 -11.71 15.06 -17.38
CA TYR A 402 -10.36 14.50 -17.38
C TYR A 402 -9.62 14.88 -18.65
N GLU A 403 -8.40 15.37 -18.51
CA GLU A 403 -7.50 15.70 -19.62
C GLU A 403 -6.84 14.43 -20.17
N LEU A 404 -6.83 14.27 -21.49
CA LEU A 404 -6.10 13.19 -22.16
C LEU A 404 -4.60 13.49 -22.11
N LEU A 405 -3.82 12.57 -21.57
CA LEU A 405 -2.37 12.67 -21.47
C LEU A 405 -1.67 12.16 -22.73
N ASP A 406 -0.56 12.80 -23.08
CA ASP A 406 0.42 12.32 -24.06
C ASP A 406 1.50 11.49 -23.35
N THR A 407 1.24 10.19 -23.22
CA THR A 407 2.13 9.26 -22.51
C THR A 407 3.17 8.67 -23.46
N LYS A 408 4.44 9.10 -23.34
CA LYS A 408 5.54 8.69 -24.22
C LYS A 408 6.67 7.99 -23.48
N SER A 409 7.35 7.09 -24.20
CA SER A 409 8.63 6.50 -23.79
C SER A 409 9.66 7.63 -23.53
N PRO A 410 10.60 7.44 -22.61
CA PRO A 410 10.79 6.28 -21.73
C PRO A 410 10.05 6.40 -20.38
N THR A 411 9.32 7.48 -20.14
CA THR A 411 8.79 7.79 -18.80
C THR A 411 7.33 7.41 -18.60
N TYR A 412 6.51 7.48 -19.66
CA TYR A 412 5.07 7.17 -19.63
C TYR A 412 4.33 7.87 -18.47
N PHE A 413 4.61 9.18 -18.24
CA PHE A 413 4.01 9.90 -17.11
C PHE A 413 2.48 9.86 -17.12
N PHE A 414 1.92 9.64 -15.94
CA PHE A 414 0.48 9.65 -15.68
C PHE A 414 0.00 10.97 -15.06
N ILE A 415 0.77 12.01 -15.22
CA ILE A 415 0.46 13.39 -14.86
C ILE A 415 0.66 14.30 -16.05
N LYS A 416 0.04 15.47 -16.03
CA LYS A 416 0.27 16.49 -17.03
C LYS A 416 1.71 17.03 -16.93
N ARG A 417 2.45 16.93 -18.02
CA ARG A 417 3.77 17.54 -18.16
C ARG A 417 3.91 18.19 -19.53
N ASN A 418 4.54 19.35 -19.56
CA ASN A 418 4.99 19.92 -20.81
C ASN A 418 6.25 19.17 -21.26
N THR A 419 6.14 18.45 -22.36
CA THR A 419 7.24 17.68 -22.97
C THR A 419 7.66 18.25 -24.32
N SER A 420 7.26 19.50 -24.66
CA SER A 420 7.57 20.13 -25.95
C SER A 420 9.07 20.15 -26.25
N ASP A 421 9.89 20.36 -25.23
CA ASP A 421 11.34 20.51 -25.38
C ASP A 421 12.13 19.24 -25.04
N ILE A 422 11.44 18.09 -24.87
CA ILE A 422 12.08 16.84 -24.43
C ILE A 422 13.11 16.33 -25.44
N GLU A 423 12.85 16.50 -26.73
CA GLU A 423 13.80 16.11 -27.78
C GLU A 423 15.05 16.98 -27.75
N TYR A 424 14.88 18.30 -27.58
CA TYR A 424 16.00 19.23 -27.41
C TYR A 424 16.81 18.86 -26.16
N TYR A 425 16.15 18.61 -25.03
CA TYR A 425 16.80 18.20 -23.79
C TYR A 425 17.56 16.88 -23.93
N ASN A 426 17.00 15.88 -24.61
CA ASN A 426 17.61 14.57 -24.80
C ASN A 426 18.86 14.60 -25.70
N ASN A 427 19.03 15.66 -26.51
CA ASN A 427 20.21 15.85 -27.35
C ASN A 427 21.42 16.40 -26.57
N TRP A 428 21.22 16.85 -25.32
CA TRP A 428 22.33 17.27 -24.46
C TRP A 428 23.09 16.09 -23.87
N HIS A 429 24.38 16.32 -23.61
CA HIS A 429 25.21 15.33 -22.93
C HIS A 429 24.66 15.04 -21.54
N LYS A 430 24.58 13.78 -21.20
CA LYS A 430 24.17 13.34 -19.86
C LYS A 430 25.33 13.55 -18.88
N ILE A 431 25.01 13.91 -17.66
CA ILE A 431 26.00 14.14 -16.60
C ILE A 431 26.90 12.92 -16.37
N ASN A 432 26.36 11.71 -16.48
CA ASN A 432 27.13 10.48 -16.36
C ASN A 432 28.00 10.15 -17.59
N GLU A 433 27.75 10.78 -18.73
CA GLU A 433 28.65 10.73 -19.90
C GLU A 433 29.84 11.70 -19.71
N ILE A 434 29.56 12.89 -19.14
CA ILE A 434 30.60 13.89 -18.82
C ILE A 434 31.45 13.42 -17.64
N PHE A 435 30.81 12.86 -16.60
CA PHE A 435 31.47 12.33 -15.42
C PHE A 435 31.23 10.81 -15.28
N PRO A 436 31.97 9.98 -16.04
CA PRO A 436 31.75 8.52 -16.04
C PRO A 436 32.08 7.86 -14.68
N VAL A 437 33.01 8.48 -13.94
CA VAL A 437 33.31 8.07 -12.56
C VAL A 437 32.58 9.03 -11.62
N ASN A 438 31.54 8.55 -10.98
CA ASN A 438 30.71 9.32 -10.07
C ASN A 438 30.17 8.46 -8.92
N SER A 439 29.98 9.08 -7.77
CA SER A 439 29.35 8.46 -6.59
C SER A 439 28.81 9.54 -5.67
N VAL A 440 27.99 9.12 -4.69
CA VAL A 440 27.72 9.95 -3.51
C VAL A 440 28.98 10.05 -2.66
N GLY A 441 29.05 11.02 -1.73
CA GLY A 441 30.19 11.21 -0.85
C GLY A 441 30.49 10.00 0.06
N ILE A 442 31.58 10.07 0.78
CA ILE A 442 31.98 9.11 1.81
C ILE A 442 30.84 8.95 2.83
N VAL A 443 30.59 7.72 3.27
CA VAL A 443 29.64 7.46 4.37
C VAL A 443 30.44 6.83 5.52
N THR A 444 30.63 7.58 6.59
CA THR A 444 31.28 7.06 7.80
C THR A 444 30.33 6.25 8.66
N ALA A 445 29.02 6.61 8.68
CA ALA A 445 27.97 6.14 9.60
C ALA A 445 28.29 6.44 11.09
N ARG A 446 29.41 7.13 11.36
CA ARG A 446 29.92 7.49 12.69
C ARG A 446 30.81 8.74 12.63
N ASP A 447 30.26 9.84 12.11
CA ASP A 447 30.99 11.08 11.87
C ASP A 447 31.66 11.62 13.13
N GLU A 448 30.97 11.62 14.27
CA GLU A 448 31.49 12.09 15.56
C GLU A 448 32.74 11.33 16.00
N PHE A 449 32.89 10.09 15.57
CA PHE A 449 34.04 9.26 15.86
C PHE A 449 35.14 9.40 14.80
N ALA A 450 34.77 9.33 13.53
CA ALA A 450 35.69 9.23 12.39
C ALA A 450 36.27 10.60 11.94
N ILE A 451 35.63 11.71 12.35
CA ILE A 451 35.95 13.07 11.89
C ILE A 451 36.19 14.00 13.10
N ALA A 452 37.16 14.91 12.97
CA ALA A 452 37.40 15.97 13.95
C ALA A 452 37.93 17.24 13.29
N PHE A 453 37.77 18.39 13.93
CA PHE A 453 38.40 19.64 13.51
C PHE A 453 39.92 19.58 13.67
N GLU A 454 40.38 19.03 14.78
CA GLU A 454 41.79 18.97 15.11
C GLU A 454 42.34 17.54 14.87
N LYS A 455 43.35 17.44 14.03
CA LYS A 455 44.01 16.17 13.73
C LYS A 455 44.53 15.47 14.97
N ASN A 456 45.09 16.21 15.93
CA ASN A 456 45.65 15.63 17.16
C ASN A 456 44.59 14.97 18.03
N LYS A 457 43.42 15.58 18.18
CA LYS A 457 42.28 14.97 18.91
C LYS A 457 41.81 13.69 18.25
N LEU A 458 41.79 13.67 16.91
CA LEU A 458 41.43 12.44 16.17
C LEU A 458 42.50 11.36 16.34
N LYS A 459 43.76 11.73 16.32
CA LYS A 459 44.89 10.78 16.57
C LYS A 459 44.80 10.15 17.96
N GLU A 460 44.56 10.94 18.98
CA GLU A 460 44.39 10.46 20.34
C GLU A 460 43.20 9.49 20.45
N ARG A 461 42.04 9.85 19.87
CA ARG A 461 40.84 9.02 19.81
C ARG A 461 41.10 7.66 19.14
N ILE A 462 41.72 7.66 17.98
CA ILE A 462 42.06 6.43 17.24
C ILE A 462 43.09 5.59 18.00
N SER A 463 44.05 6.21 18.64
CA SER A 463 45.04 5.51 19.48
C SER A 463 44.38 4.83 20.67
N GLN A 464 43.46 5.50 21.36
CA GLN A 464 42.65 4.90 22.45
C GLN A 464 41.80 3.77 21.93
N PHE A 465 41.11 3.95 20.79
CA PHE A 465 40.23 2.93 20.19
C PHE A 465 41.04 1.68 19.79
N ARG A 466 42.23 1.86 19.27
CA ARG A 466 43.18 0.78 18.93
C ARG A 466 43.65 0.00 20.15
N ASN A 467 43.76 0.65 21.30
CA ASN A 467 44.27 0.04 22.53
C ASN A 467 43.17 -0.89 23.13
N LEU A 468 43.44 -2.18 23.12
CA LEU A 468 42.49 -3.20 23.60
C LEU A 468 42.27 -3.20 25.12
N ASN A 469 43.07 -2.43 25.90
CA ASN A 469 42.86 -2.25 27.34
C ASN A 469 41.63 -1.39 27.65
N PHE A 470 41.12 -0.59 26.71
CA PHE A 470 39.85 0.10 26.84
C PHE A 470 38.70 -0.85 26.46
N SER A 471 37.57 -0.77 27.16
CA SER A 471 36.38 -1.56 26.77
C SER A 471 35.69 -0.97 25.54
N SER A 472 35.02 -1.80 24.75
CA SER A 472 34.19 -1.32 23.62
C SER A 472 32.98 -0.55 24.09
N ASP A 473 32.44 -0.87 25.29
CA ASP A 473 31.33 -0.15 25.91
C ASP A 473 31.63 1.31 26.18
N PHE A 474 32.88 1.65 26.48
CA PHE A 474 33.32 3.03 26.60
C PHE A 474 33.09 3.81 25.31
N PHE A 475 33.48 3.26 24.16
CA PHE A 475 33.30 3.91 22.86
C PHE A 475 31.84 3.89 22.41
N ASN A 476 31.11 2.82 22.73
CA ASN A 476 29.65 2.75 22.48
C ASN A 476 28.89 3.85 23.21
N SER A 477 29.20 4.05 24.49
CA SER A 477 28.53 5.05 25.31
C SER A 477 28.88 6.48 24.92
N PHE A 478 30.15 6.73 24.56
CA PHE A 478 30.64 8.08 24.28
C PHE A 478 30.38 8.54 22.85
N TYR A 479 30.49 7.64 21.86
CA TYR A 479 30.38 7.96 20.43
C TYR A 479 29.20 7.27 19.75
N ASN A 480 28.33 6.58 20.48
CA ASN A 480 27.21 5.81 19.96
C ASN A 480 27.61 4.82 18.85
N LEU A 481 28.72 4.11 19.05
CA LEU A 481 29.27 3.15 18.09
C LEU A 481 28.57 1.80 18.18
N LYS A 482 27.38 1.69 17.59
CA LYS A 482 26.64 0.44 17.54
C LYS A 482 27.14 -0.44 16.40
N SER A 483 27.37 -1.72 16.69
CA SER A 483 27.57 -2.74 15.64
C SER A 483 26.32 -2.85 14.77
N THR A 484 26.51 -2.97 13.46
CA THR A 484 25.48 -3.14 12.45
C THR A 484 25.77 -4.41 11.64
N GLY A 485 24.87 -4.83 10.76
CA GLY A 485 25.14 -5.94 9.85
C GLY A 485 26.35 -5.74 8.92
N ALA A 486 26.78 -4.47 8.74
CA ALA A 486 27.90 -4.10 7.86
C ALA A 486 29.20 -3.78 8.62
N TRP A 487 29.13 -3.48 9.93
CA TRP A 487 30.27 -3.06 10.73
C TRP A 487 30.16 -3.54 12.18
N ASP A 488 31.24 -4.10 12.68
CA ASP A 488 31.35 -4.59 14.05
C ASP A 488 32.53 -3.94 14.79
N ILE A 489 32.26 -3.43 16.01
CA ILE A 489 33.20 -2.66 16.79
C ILE A 489 34.40 -3.51 17.25
N GLU A 490 34.18 -4.74 17.70
CA GLU A 490 35.24 -5.61 18.19
C GLU A 490 36.16 -6.03 17.06
N LYS A 491 35.58 -6.36 15.91
CA LYS A 491 36.33 -6.66 14.69
C LYS A 491 37.15 -5.46 14.25
N ALA A 492 36.57 -4.27 14.20
CA ALA A 492 37.26 -3.05 13.80
C ALA A 492 38.44 -2.73 14.71
N ARG A 493 38.28 -2.87 16.02
CA ARG A 493 39.35 -2.66 17.01
C ARG A 493 40.46 -3.68 16.86
N SER A 494 40.15 -4.97 16.75
CA SER A 494 41.10 -6.05 16.57
C SER A 494 41.93 -5.89 15.28
N GLU A 495 41.28 -5.53 14.18
CA GLU A 495 41.92 -5.28 12.89
C GLU A 495 42.80 -4.02 12.95
N LEU A 496 42.36 -2.97 13.62
CA LEU A 496 43.13 -1.74 13.77
C LEU A 496 44.34 -1.93 14.70
N PHE A 497 44.20 -2.75 15.74
CA PHE A 497 45.31 -3.13 16.63
C PHE A 497 46.47 -3.81 15.87
N LYS A 498 46.15 -4.68 14.92
CA LYS A 498 47.09 -5.42 14.07
C LYS A 498 47.69 -4.57 12.93
N ASP A 499 47.10 -3.41 12.65
CA ASP A 499 47.50 -2.58 11.52
C ASP A 499 48.72 -1.71 11.89
N ASN A 500 49.86 -2.03 11.31
CA ASN A 500 51.07 -1.25 11.49
C ASN A 500 51.06 0.11 10.76
N ASN A 501 50.17 0.26 9.78
CA ASN A 501 50.03 1.48 8.98
C ASN A 501 48.91 2.40 9.47
N TYR A 502 48.35 2.15 10.65
CA TYR A 502 47.19 2.87 11.18
C TYR A 502 47.35 4.39 11.22
N ASP A 503 48.57 4.92 11.32
CA ASP A 503 48.83 6.37 11.37
C ASP A 503 48.82 7.04 9.98
N ASN A 504 48.64 6.27 8.89
CA ASN A 504 48.63 6.76 7.51
C ASN A 504 47.26 7.11 6.95
N TYR A 505 46.21 6.97 7.74
CA TYR A 505 44.82 7.15 7.25
C TYR A 505 44.19 8.50 7.62
N TYR A 506 44.97 9.50 8.02
CA TYR A 506 44.47 10.83 8.34
C TYR A 506 44.57 11.76 7.14
N TYR A 507 43.37 12.15 6.63
CA TYR A 507 43.24 13.04 5.48
C TYR A 507 42.43 14.27 5.82
N LYS A 508 42.68 15.37 5.09
CA LYS A 508 41.81 16.54 5.12
C LYS A 508 40.48 16.21 4.41
N LEU A 509 39.38 16.69 4.95
CA LEU A 509 38.02 16.51 4.42
C LEU A 509 37.35 17.88 4.36
N LEU A 510 36.84 18.26 3.18
CA LEU A 510 35.89 19.34 3.06
C LEU A 510 34.51 18.79 3.47
N TYR A 511 34.22 18.89 4.78
CA TYR A 511 33.01 18.30 5.36
C TYR A 511 31.72 18.97 4.89
N ARG A 512 31.80 20.30 4.75
CA ARG A 512 30.76 21.17 4.15
C ARG A 512 31.44 22.33 3.45
N PRO A 513 30.75 23.10 2.59
CA PRO A 513 31.33 24.32 2.03
C PRO A 513 31.92 25.19 3.16
N PHE A 514 33.21 25.52 3.02
CA PHE A 514 34.02 26.31 3.99
C PHE A 514 34.24 25.65 5.37
N ASP A 515 33.97 24.35 5.52
CA ASP A 515 34.21 23.58 6.75
C ASP A 515 35.21 22.44 6.45
N GLU A 516 36.50 22.71 6.72
CA GLU A 516 37.58 21.75 6.57
C GLU A 516 37.85 21.03 7.90
N ARG A 517 37.84 19.69 7.84
CA ARG A 517 38.10 18.82 9.01
C ARG A 517 39.14 17.77 8.66
N THR A 518 39.52 16.96 9.66
CA THR A 518 40.32 15.75 9.45
C THR A 518 39.44 14.52 9.59
N ILE A 519 39.55 13.59 8.65
CA ILE A 519 38.93 12.27 8.69
C ILE A 519 39.97 11.17 8.88
N TYR A 520 39.58 10.13 9.62
CA TYR A 520 40.32 8.86 9.63
C TYR A 520 39.76 7.93 8.57
N TYR A 521 40.31 8.00 7.37
CA TYR A 521 39.83 7.32 6.17
C TYR A 521 40.39 5.91 6.06
N SER A 522 39.82 4.98 6.80
CA SER A 522 40.18 3.55 6.82
C SER A 522 38.97 2.67 6.64
N PRO A 523 39.02 1.56 5.88
CA PRO A 523 37.93 0.63 5.71
C PRO A 523 37.47 -0.03 7.03
N LYS A 524 38.29 0.04 8.07
CA LYS A 524 37.96 -0.43 9.41
C LYS A 524 37.03 0.51 10.17
N ILE A 525 36.99 1.79 9.77
CA ILE A 525 36.20 2.84 10.43
C ILE A 525 35.12 3.40 9.51
N VAL A 526 35.44 3.67 8.24
CA VAL A 526 34.49 4.23 7.26
C VAL A 526 33.65 3.11 6.66
N GLU A 527 32.31 3.22 6.72
CA GLU A 527 31.42 2.19 6.25
C GLU A 527 31.40 2.05 4.72
N ARG A 528 31.44 3.19 4.00
CA ARG A 528 31.51 3.20 2.54
C ARG A 528 32.59 4.17 2.08
N MET A 529 33.70 3.61 1.71
CA MET A 529 34.92 4.33 1.31
C MET A 529 34.75 5.12 0.00
N ARG A 530 33.91 4.67 -0.91
CA ARG A 530 33.75 5.24 -2.26
C ARG A 530 35.06 5.36 -3.03
N TYR A 531 35.92 4.34 -2.90
CA TYR A 531 37.30 4.35 -3.36
C TYR A 531 37.46 4.71 -4.83
N ASP A 532 36.52 4.27 -5.69
CA ASP A 532 36.55 4.55 -7.14
C ASP A 532 36.54 6.05 -7.46
N VAL A 533 35.85 6.85 -6.65
CA VAL A 533 35.85 8.32 -6.77
C VAL A 533 37.01 8.92 -5.98
N MET A 534 37.20 8.48 -4.74
CA MET A 534 38.19 9.08 -3.85
C MET A 534 39.65 8.97 -4.35
N ARG A 535 39.98 7.91 -5.11
CA ARG A 535 41.32 7.79 -5.75
C ARG A 535 41.64 8.89 -6.76
N HIS A 536 40.64 9.62 -7.25
CA HIS A 536 40.83 10.76 -8.17
C HIS A 536 40.97 12.10 -7.43
N MET A 537 40.74 12.10 -6.11
CA MET A 537 40.91 13.32 -5.31
C MET A 537 42.37 13.65 -5.11
N LEU A 538 42.66 14.92 -4.87
CA LEU A 538 44.02 15.38 -4.55
C LEU A 538 44.51 14.68 -3.27
N ARG A 539 45.86 14.39 -3.21
CA ARG A 539 46.44 13.58 -2.14
C ARG A 539 46.11 14.03 -0.72
N ASP A 540 45.93 15.32 -0.53
CA ASP A 540 45.71 15.93 0.79
C ASP A 540 44.27 16.33 1.03
N ASN A 541 43.34 16.02 0.10
CA ASN A 541 41.95 16.44 0.19
C ASN A 541 41.01 15.31 -0.21
N LEU A 542 40.08 14.97 0.69
CA LEU A 542 38.96 14.06 0.46
C LEU A 542 37.66 14.84 0.60
N GLY A 543 36.95 15.11 -0.47
CA GLY A 543 35.63 15.72 -0.37
C GLY A 543 35.28 16.61 -1.52
#